data_93c581a5513e18f02deb0582c5e7aa76
#
_entry.id   93c581a5513e18f02deb0582c5e7aa76
#
_cell.length_a   1.000
_cell.length_b   1.000
_cell.length_c   1.000
_cell.angle_alpha   90.00
_cell.angle_beta   90.00
_cell.angle_gamma   90.00
#
_symmetry.space_group_name_H-M   'P 1'
#
loop_
_entity.id
_entity.type
_entity.pdbx_description
1 polymer ?
#
loop_
_entity_poly.entity_id
_entity_poly.type
_entity_poly.pdbx_seq_one_letter_code
_entity_poly.pdbx_strand_id
1 'polypeptide(L)'
;MTMRRRLGAAVVAVALVGVVSGCSSSPSTAATVGNTAVAMESVDDAVEHCSKFINPSSELTPRQIIASTVIRGAVAQEVLDKRGAKLSDAERDQIVARNGMAALDSDQVCHTMVRSFAGVFHLFDLEGDRKAKADLSAVDVKANPRLGSW
;
A
#
# COMPACT_ATOMS: atom_id res chain seq x y z
N MET A 1 16.68 -38.92 -67.19
CA MET A 1 16.07 -39.12 -65.85
C MET A 1 16.34 -37.84 -65.00
N THR A 2 15.37 -36.94 -64.92
CA THR A 2 15.50 -35.68 -64.27
C THR A 2 14.60 -35.60 -63.05
N MET A 3 15.20 -35.67 -61.90
CA MET A 3 14.52 -35.69 -60.59
C MET A 3 14.31 -34.26 -60.13
N ARG A 4 13.07 -33.71 -60.24
CA ARG A 4 12.66 -32.37 -59.76
C ARG A 4 12.44 -32.42 -58.23
N ARG A 5 13.35 -31.82 -57.47
CA ARG A 5 13.15 -31.53 -56.04
C ARG A 5 12.19 -30.35 -55.91
N ARG A 6 11.04 -30.58 -55.31
CA ARG A 6 10.12 -29.52 -54.88
C ARG A 6 10.59 -29.03 -53.51
N LEU A 7 11.06 -27.79 -53.43
CA LEU A 7 11.26 -27.04 -52.17
C LEU A 7 9.89 -26.59 -51.69
N GLY A 8 9.44 -27.12 -50.57
CA GLY A 8 8.30 -26.61 -49.82
C GLY A 8 8.74 -25.45 -48.95
N ALA A 9 8.23 -24.25 -49.21
CA ALA A 9 8.40 -23.07 -48.34
C ALA A 9 7.48 -23.23 -47.13
N ALA A 10 8.05 -23.44 -45.95
CA ALA A 10 7.34 -23.37 -44.67
C ALA A 10 7.22 -21.90 -44.27
N VAL A 11 6.01 -21.37 -44.35
CA VAL A 11 5.66 -20.05 -43.81
C VAL A 11 5.49 -20.20 -42.30
N VAL A 12 6.45 -19.72 -41.52
CA VAL A 12 6.33 -19.61 -40.04
C VAL A 12 5.55 -18.35 -39.77
N ALA A 13 4.27 -18.48 -39.44
CA ALA A 13 3.45 -17.42 -38.90
C ALA A 13 3.85 -17.16 -37.44
N VAL A 14 4.65 -16.13 -37.20
CA VAL A 14 4.94 -15.62 -35.85
C VAL A 14 3.71 -14.88 -35.36
N ALA A 15 2.91 -15.53 -34.51
CA ALA A 15 1.83 -14.86 -33.78
C ALA A 15 2.45 -13.97 -32.71
N LEU A 16 2.48 -12.64 -32.96
CA LEU A 16 2.76 -11.61 -31.97
C LEU A 16 1.60 -11.58 -30.98
N VAL A 17 1.73 -12.36 -29.89
CA VAL A 17 0.87 -12.20 -28.71
C VAL A 17 1.28 -10.88 -28.06
N GLY A 18 0.55 -9.82 -28.40
CA GLY A 18 0.65 -8.53 -27.70
C GLY A 18 0.25 -8.73 -26.25
N VAL A 19 1.25 -8.77 -25.37
CA VAL A 19 1.01 -8.66 -23.92
C VAL A 19 0.52 -7.26 -23.66
N VAL A 20 -0.80 -7.08 -23.65
CA VAL A 20 -1.43 -5.87 -23.12
C VAL A 20 -1.23 -5.95 -21.61
N SER A 21 -0.10 -5.44 -21.13
CA SER A 21 0.12 -5.13 -19.72
C SER A 21 -0.78 -3.94 -19.36
N GLY A 22 -2.08 -4.19 -19.35
CA GLY A 22 -3.03 -3.29 -18.71
C GLY A 22 -2.68 -3.28 -17.24
N CYS A 23 -2.31 -2.11 -16.71
CA CYS A 23 -2.22 -1.84 -15.28
C CYS A 23 -3.61 -1.91 -14.65
N SER A 24 -4.25 -3.07 -14.65
CA SER A 24 -5.41 -3.33 -13.84
C SER A 24 -4.89 -3.67 -12.45
N SER A 25 -5.05 -2.74 -11.51
CA SER A 25 -4.86 -3.05 -10.09
C SER A 25 -5.68 -4.32 -9.78
N SER A 26 -5.01 -5.36 -9.29
CA SER A 26 -5.70 -6.58 -8.89
C SER A 26 -6.83 -6.22 -7.91
N PRO A 27 -8.02 -6.83 -8.02
CA PRO A 27 -9.12 -6.61 -7.07
C PRO A 27 -8.71 -6.87 -5.61
N SER A 28 -7.73 -7.74 -5.40
CA SER A 28 -7.20 -8.10 -4.09
C SER A 28 -6.12 -7.14 -3.57
N THR A 29 -5.71 -6.14 -4.35
CA THR A 29 -4.67 -5.18 -3.96
C THR A 29 -5.30 -3.82 -3.69
N ALA A 30 -5.12 -3.29 -2.48
CA ALA A 30 -5.53 -1.95 -2.09
C ALA A 30 -4.59 -0.88 -2.64
N ALA A 31 -3.30 -1.13 -2.57
CA ALA A 31 -2.28 -0.26 -3.14
C ALA A 31 -0.99 -1.04 -3.41
N THR A 32 -0.16 -0.54 -4.31
CA THR A 32 1.25 -0.90 -4.41
C THR A 32 2.07 0.28 -3.91
N VAL A 33 2.92 0.05 -2.93
CA VAL A 33 3.80 1.05 -2.30
C VAL A 33 5.24 0.66 -2.61
N GLY A 34 5.91 1.40 -3.47
CA GLY A 34 7.18 0.97 -4.03
C GLY A 34 7.01 -0.38 -4.74
N ASN A 35 7.64 -1.43 -4.18
CA ASN A 35 7.52 -2.82 -4.68
C ASN A 35 6.62 -3.71 -3.81
N THR A 36 6.00 -3.17 -2.77
CA THR A 36 5.20 -3.92 -1.79
C THR A 36 3.71 -3.77 -2.07
N ALA A 37 2.99 -4.88 -2.20
CA ALA A 37 1.53 -4.86 -2.33
C ALA A 37 0.88 -4.79 -0.95
N VAL A 38 -0.05 -3.85 -0.79
CA VAL A 38 -0.98 -3.77 0.36
C VAL A 38 -2.24 -4.51 -0.02
N ALA A 39 -2.61 -5.54 0.73
CA ALA A 39 -3.80 -6.34 0.43
C ALA A 39 -5.10 -5.55 0.67
N MET A 40 -6.11 -5.76 -0.18
CA MET A 40 -7.44 -5.18 0.02
C MET A 40 -8.09 -5.74 1.28
N GLU A 41 -7.88 -7.03 1.56
CA GLU A 41 -8.34 -7.71 2.78
C GLU A 41 -7.90 -6.95 4.05
N SER A 42 -6.64 -6.52 4.12
CA SER A 42 -6.15 -5.74 5.28
C SER A 42 -6.89 -4.41 5.46
N VAL A 43 -7.36 -3.79 4.37
CA VAL A 43 -8.20 -2.59 4.44
C VAL A 43 -9.62 -2.95 4.85
N ASP A 44 -10.18 -4.02 4.30
CA ASP A 44 -11.56 -4.46 4.60
C ASP A 44 -11.70 -4.89 6.05
N ASP A 45 -10.74 -5.68 6.58
CA ASP A 45 -10.67 -6.07 7.99
C ASP A 45 -10.56 -4.84 8.91
N ALA A 46 -9.67 -3.90 8.57
CA ALA A 46 -9.54 -2.68 9.34
C ALA A 46 -10.83 -1.83 9.30
N VAL A 47 -11.56 -1.79 8.19
CA VAL A 47 -12.85 -1.11 8.10
C VAL A 47 -13.89 -1.79 8.97
N GLU A 48 -13.99 -3.11 8.94
CA GLU A 48 -14.94 -3.87 9.75
C GLU A 48 -14.72 -3.64 11.26
N HIS A 49 -13.48 -3.73 11.70
CA HIS A 49 -13.13 -3.65 13.11
C HIS A 49 -13.04 -2.23 13.65
N CYS A 50 -12.49 -1.28 12.86
CA CYS A 50 -12.06 0.01 13.38
C CYS A 50 -13.02 1.17 13.08
N SER A 51 -14.02 1.00 12.19
CA SER A 51 -14.94 2.09 11.83
C SER A 51 -15.68 2.67 13.04
N LYS A 52 -15.95 1.88 14.06
CA LYS A 52 -16.61 2.31 15.32
C LYS A 52 -15.81 3.34 16.12
N PHE A 53 -14.49 3.41 15.90
CA PHE A 53 -13.59 4.36 16.57
C PHE A 53 -13.34 5.62 15.75
N ILE A 54 -13.82 5.65 14.50
CA ILE A 54 -13.57 6.77 13.59
C ILE A 54 -14.80 7.68 13.57
N ASN A 55 -14.60 8.92 13.99
CA ASN A 55 -15.61 9.95 13.80
C ASN A 55 -15.62 10.35 12.32
N PRO A 56 -16.73 10.15 11.59
CA PRO A 56 -16.82 10.58 10.20
C PRO A 56 -16.66 12.11 10.15
N SER A 57 -15.75 12.57 9.32
CA SER A 57 -15.71 13.98 8.96
C SER A 57 -16.74 14.26 7.86
N SER A 58 -17.09 15.53 7.66
CA SER A 58 -18.01 15.91 6.59
C SER A 58 -17.48 15.57 5.17
N GLU A 59 -16.18 15.33 5.03
CA GLU A 59 -15.53 15.15 3.73
C GLU A 59 -15.06 13.71 3.46
N LEU A 60 -14.77 12.92 4.50
CA LEU A 60 -14.22 11.58 4.37
C LEU A 60 -15.06 10.54 5.10
N THR A 61 -15.32 9.44 4.43
CA THR A 61 -15.95 8.27 5.04
C THR A 61 -14.95 7.53 5.95
N PRO A 62 -15.43 6.76 6.96
CA PRO A 62 -14.55 5.91 7.77
C PRO A 62 -13.67 4.99 6.91
N ARG A 63 -14.20 4.42 5.82
CA ARG A 63 -13.44 3.59 4.89
C ARG A 63 -12.27 4.35 4.24
N GLN A 64 -12.49 5.58 3.82
CA GLN A 64 -11.41 6.39 3.21
C GLN A 64 -10.32 6.75 4.23
N ILE A 65 -10.72 7.09 5.46
CA ILE A 65 -9.78 7.39 6.55
C ILE A 65 -8.93 6.15 6.86
N ILE A 66 -9.57 4.99 7.03
CA ILE A 66 -8.89 3.73 7.35
C ILE A 66 -7.98 3.29 6.21
N ALA A 67 -8.46 3.30 4.96
CA ALA A 67 -7.64 2.97 3.80
C ALA A 67 -6.40 3.88 3.70
N SER A 68 -6.59 5.18 3.92
CA SER A 68 -5.50 6.15 3.95
C SER A 68 -4.50 5.83 5.07
N THR A 69 -4.97 5.44 6.25
CA THR A 69 -4.12 5.09 7.39
C THR A 69 -3.28 3.85 7.08
N VAL A 70 -3.89 2.78 6.56
CA VAL A 70 -3.20 1.54 6.18
C VAL A 70 -2.14 1.81 5.11
N ILE A 71 -2.48 2.52 4.04
CA ILE A 71 -1.55 2.80 2.95
C ILE A 71 -0.41 3.71 3.42
N ARG A 72 -0.69 4.75 4.20
CA ARG A 72 0.36 5.64 4.75
C ARG A 72 1.29 4.92 5.71
N GLY A 73 0.79 3.97 6.48
CA GLY A 73 1.62 3.09 7.30
C GLY A 73 2.62 2.31 6.45
N ALA A 74 2.18 1.73 5.34
CA ALA A 74 3.05 1.04 4.38
C ALA A 74 4.07 1.99 3.72
N VAL A 75 3.67 3.22 3.38
CA VAL A 75 4.57 4.25 2.84
C VAL A 75 5.67 4.60 3.86
N ALA A 76 5.30 4.81 5.13
CA ALA A 76 6.29 5.11 6.17
C ALA A 76 7.25 3.93 6.38
N GLN A 77 6.75 2.68 6.33
CA GLN A 77 7.59 1.49 6.41
C GLN A 77 8.60 1.43 5.25
N GLU A 78 8.18 1.72 4.01
CA GLU A 78 9.06 1.77 2.84
C GLU A 78 10.18 2.82 3.01
N VAL A 79 9.85 4.01 3.56
CA VAL A 79 10.85 5.05 3.87
C VAL A 79 11.83 4.57 4.93
N LEU A 80 11.36 3.95 6.00
CA LEU A 80 12.19 3.42 7.07
C LEU A 80 13.12 2.31 6.57
N ASP A 81 12.60 1.38 5.78
CA ASP A 81 13.36 0.27 5.21
C ASP A 81 14.49 0.75 4.28
N LYS A 82 14.21 1.73 3.43
CA LYS A 82 15.23 2.38 2.56
C LYS A 82 16.37 3.01 3.35
N ARG A 83 16.12 3.40 4.59
CA ARG A 83 17.12 3.98 5.49
C ARG A 83 17.82 2.95 6.38
N GLY A 84 17.40 1.70 6.32
CA GLY A 84 17.85 0.68 7.25
C GLY A 84 17.39 0.91 8.69
N ALA A 85 16.37 1.76 8.90
CA ALA A 85 15.79 2.06 10.20
C ALA A 85 14.69 1.05 10.53
N LYS A 86 14.66 0.61 11.79
CA LYS A 86 13.64 -0.33 12.28
C LYS A 86 13.04 0.20 13.56
N LEU A 87 11.72 0.21 13.64
CA LEU A 87 11.00 0.45 14.87
C LEU A 87 10.63 -0.89 15.50
N SER A 88 11.01 -1.10 16.74
CA SER A 88 10.54 -2.23 17.53
C SER A 88 9.05 -2.08 17.86
N ASP A 89 8.41 -3.18 18.21
CA ASP A 89 7.01 -3.18 18.61
C ASP A 89 6.76 -2.28 19.81
N ALA A 90 7.65 -2.30 20.81
CA ALA A 90 7.55 -1.43 21.98
C ALA A 90 7.63 0.06 21.64
N GLU A 91 8.49 0.44 20.69
CA GLU A 91 8.57 1.83 20.22
C GLU A 91 7.30 2.24 19.49
N ARG A 92 6.74 1.35 18.66
CA ARG A 92 5.46 1.60 17.97
C ARG A 92 4.33 1.81 18.98
N ASP A 93 4.23 0.98 20.01
CA ASP A 93 3.21 1.08 21.07
C ASP A 93 3.35 2.40 21.84
N GLN A 94 4.57 2.82 22.18
CA GLN A 94 4.82 4.11 22.81
C GLN A 94 4.39 5.28 21.91
N ILE A 95 4.64 5.20 20.60
CA ILE A 95 4.21 6.23 19.64
C ILE A 95 2.69 6.28 19.56
N VAL A 96 2.01 5.14 19.46
CA VAL A 96 0.55 5.02 19.44
C VAL A 96 -0.06 5.67 20.69
N ALA A 97 0.44 5.31 21.87
CA ALA A 97 -0.05 5.84 23.15
C ALA A 97 0.15 7.37 23.23
N ARG A 98 1.33 7.87 22.86
CA ARG A 98 1.69 9.29 22.87
C ARG A 98 0.83 10.15 21.95
N ASN A 99 0.34 9.56 20.86
CA ASN A 99 -0.53 10.23 19.87
C ASN A 99 -2.03 10.03 20.14
N GLY A 100 -2.41 9.55 21.33
CA GLY A 100 -3.80 9.46 21.76
C GLY A 100 -4.61 8.36 21.07
N MET A 101 -3.95 7.37 20.47
CA MET A 101 -4.61 6.29 19.73
C MET A 101 -4.77 5.00 20.56
N ALA A 102 -4.49 5.04 21.86
CA ALA A 102 -4.58 3.87 22.74
C ALA A 102 -5.99 3.23 22.81
N ALA A 103 -7.06 3.99 22.50
CA ALA A 103 -8.40 3.44 22.44
C ALA A 103 -8.55 2.34 21.37
N LEU A 104 -7.71 2.36 20.34
CA LEU A 104 -7.67 1.35 19.27
C LEU A 104 -6.98 0.04 19.69
N ASP A 105 -6.27 0.04 20.82
CA ASP A 105 -5.57 -1.15 21.33
C ASP A 105 -6.53 -2.23 21.85
N SER A 106 -7.79 -1.89 22.06
CA SER A 106 -8.83 -2.84 22.51
C SER A 106 -9.21 -3.88 21.45
N ASP A 107 -8.84 -3.66 20.19
CA ASP A 107 -9.09 -4.56 19.07
C ASP A 107 -7.77 -4.86 18.35
N GLN A 108 -7.45 -6.14 18.16
CA GLN A 108 -6.17 -6.59 17.62
C GLN A 108 -5.93 -6.08 16.18
N VAL A 109 -6.96 -5.99 15.36
CA VAL A 109 -6.85 -5.51 13.97
C VAL A 109 -6.56 -4.01 13.98
N CYS A 110 -7.28 -3.25 14.81
CA CYS A 110 -7.08 -1.82 14.97
C CYS A 110 -5.70 -1.50 15.54
N HIS A 111 -5.26 -2.27 16.55
CA HIS A 111 -3.92 -2.16 17.10
C HIS A 111 -2.84 -2.36 16.03
N THR A 112 -2.97 -3.42 15.22
CA THR A 112 -2.04 -3.69 14.12
C THR A 112 -1.99 -2.53 13.11
N MET A 113 -3.15 -1.98 12.74
CA MET A 113 -3.26 -0.84 11.85
C MET A 113 -2.54 0.40 12.40
N VAL A 114 -2.80 0.79 13.65
CA VAL A 114 -2.19 2.00 14.22
C VAL A 114 -0.70 1.83 14.52
N ARG A 115 -0.24 0.63 14.86
CA ARG A 115 1.19 0.30 14.97
C ARG A 115 1.91 0.46 13.63
N SER A 116 1.30 0.04 12.54
CA SER A 116 1.83 0.28 11.19
C SER A 116 1.94 1.79 10.93
N PHE A 117 0.92 2.56 11.29
CA PHE A 117 0.88 4.01 11.12
C PHE A 117 1.85 4.76 12.04
N ALA A 118 2.31 4.18 13.14
CA ALA A 118 3.30 4.77 14.04
C ALA A 118 4.59 5.22 13.33
N GLY A 119 4.96 4.54 12.24
CA GLY A 119 6.08 4.95 11.40
C GLY A 119 5.95 6.36 10.83
N VAL A 120 4.74 6.80 10.52
CA VAL A 120 4.46 8.16 10.04
C VAL A 120 4.83 9.17 11.12
N PHE A 121 4.32 9.01 12.34
CA PHE A 121 4.65 9.91 13.45
C PHE A 121 6.14 9.92 13.77
N HIS A 122 6.78 8.74 13.74
CA HIS A 122 8.22 8.64 13.97
C HIS A 122 9.03 9.47 12.97
N LEU A 123 8.66 9.45 11.69
CA LEU A 123 9.34 10.26 10.68
C LEU A 123 9.15 11.76 10.92
N PHE A 124 7.95 12.19 11.33
CA PHE A 124 7.70 13.58 11.68
C PHE A 124 8.48 14.04 12.91
N ASP A 125 8.56 13.17 13.94
CA ASP A 125 9.32 13.46 15.17
C ASP A 125 10.82 13.60 14.91
N LEU A 126 11.37 12.72 14.03
CA LEU A 126 12.81 12.71 13.74
C LEU A 126 13.27 13.87 12.84
N GLU A 127 12.48 14.25 11.87
CA GLU A 127 12.93 15.05 10.74
C GLU A 127 12.23 16.39 10.61
N GLY A 128 11.15 16.56 11.34
CA GLY A 128 10.24 17.68 11.20
C GLY A 128 9.38 17.60 9.92
N ASP A 129 8.33 18.41 9.90
CA ASP A 129 7.25 18.35 8.92
C ASP A 129 7.69 18.38 7.47
N ARG A 130 8.62 19.28 7.13
CA ARG A 130 9.02 19.51 5.75
C ARG A 130 9.69 18.29 5.15
N LYS A 131 10.66 17.73 5.86
CA LYS A 131 11.44 16.60 5.36
C LYS A 131 10.62 15.31 5.37
N ALA A 132 9.89 15.03 6.46
CA ALA A 132 9.00 13.88 6.53
C ALA A 132 7.96 13.87 5.39
N LYS A 133 7.32 15.02 5.11
CA LYS A 133 6.39 15.14 3.99
C LYS A 133 7.06 14.89 2.64
N ALA A 134 8.25 15.44 2.42
CA ALA A 134 8.99 15.25 1.17
C ALA A 134 9.33 13.76 0.94
N ASP A 135 9.83 13.08 1.96
CA ASP A 135 10.24 11.68 1.86
C ASP A 135 9.04 10.73 1.69
N LEU A 136 7.94 10.98 2.43
CA LEU A 136 6.70 10.21 2.24
C LEU A 136 6.09 10.43 0.85
N SER A 137 6.15 11.65 0.32
CA SER A 137 5.63 11.97 -1.03
C SER A 137 6.50 11.44 -2.16
N ALA A 138 7.76 11.11 -1.90
CA ALA A 138 8.69 10.57 -2.88
C ALA A 138 8.49 9.06 -3.13
N VAL A 139 7.68 8.39 -2.31
CA VAL A 139 7.36 6.97 -2.49
C VAL A 139 6.31 6.83 -3.59
N ASP A 140 6.59 5.97 -4.59
CA ASP A 140 5.60 5.64 -5.63
C ASP A 140 4.45 4.83 -5.01
N VAL A 141 3.22 5.37 -5.13
CA VAL A 141 2.01 4.74 -4.62
C VAL A 141 0.98 4.61 -5.74
N LYS A 142 0.57 3.39 -6.02
CA LYS A 142 -0.51 3.08 -6.97
C LYS A 142 -1.70 2.54 -6.19
N ALA A 143 -2.61 3.42 -5.80
CA ALA A 143 -3.81 3.04 -5.07
C ALA A 143 -4.88 2.44 -6.00
N ASN A 144 -5.67 1.51 -5.46
CA ASN A 144 -6.81 0.94 -6.15
C ASN A 144 -7.91 2.02 -6.27
N PRO A 145 -8.43 2.29 -7.50
CA PRO A 145 -9.47 3.31 -7.71
C PRO A 145 -10.76 3.08 -6.89
N ARG A 146 -11.01 1.84 -6.44
CA ARG A 146 -12.16 1.51 -5.57
C ARG A 146 -12.10 2.18 -4.20
N LEU A 147 -10.92 2.64 -3.77
CA LEU A 147 -10.73 3.33 -2.49
C LEU A 147 -10.97 4.85 -2.61
N GLY A 148 -11.28 5.35 -3.80
CA GLY A 148 -11.43 6.76 -4.11
C GLY A 148 -10.17 7.38 -4.71
N SER A 149 -10.16 8.71 -4.82
CA SER A 149 -8.96 9.45 -5.26
C SER A 149 -7.93 9.48 -4.13
N TRP A 150 -6.71 9.19 -4.51
CA TRP A 150 -5.55 9.22 -3.61
C TRP A 150 -4.72 10.47 -3.87
#